data_c921da0c4ecb0b62969160d0806ee756
#
_entry.id   c921da0c4ecb0b62969160d0806ee756
#
_cell.length_a   1.000
_cell.length_b   1.000
_cell.length_c   1.000
_cell.angle_alpha   90.00
_cell.angle_beta   90.00
_cell.angle_gamma   90.00
#
_symmetry.space_group_name_H-M   'P 1'
#
loop_
_entity.id
_entity.type
_entity.pdbx_description
1 polymer ?
#
loop_
_entity_poly.entity_id
_entity_poly.type
_entity_poly.pdbx_seq_one_letter_code
_entity_poly.pdbx_strand_id
1 'polypeptide(L)'
;MIGHCTVLQIGDSLGNDLGWGLTRELSSSHALKLVQKDVSASGLVASWFYNWPQHLKTLLAQYHPDLVVVSFGGDDEQGLAYNGHSYGFNTPPWRARYASLIRTVDTMSTHAGSYVLWVGLPVMMPTSYRAGAAVLNTLYQSVAATVPGVTYLPTWNVFANAKGQYQNAAPVNHVRTLLREADGIHFSYVGENVFATYVTNEIATIYHVRLVPSQPAFITG
;
A
#
# COMPACT_ATOMS: atom_id res chain seq x y z
N MET A 1 -16.26 16.27 21.35
CA MET A 1 -16.07 14.84 21.03
C MET A 1 -15.02 14.82 19.93
N ILE A 2 -13.86 14.27 20.19
CA ILE A 2 -12.84 14.04 19.16
C ILE A 2 -13.40 12.86 18.36
N GLY A 3 -13.86 13.11 17.13
CA GLY A 3 -14.36 12.06 16.24
C GLY A 3 -13.25 11.05 15.94
N HIS A 4 -13.58 9.78 15.81
CA HIS A 4 -12.65 8.77 15.34
C HIS A 4 -12.39 9.00 13.84
N CYS A 5 -11.12 9.07 13.44
CA CYS A 5 -10.75 9.06 12.03
C CYS A 5 -10.94 7.62 11.48
N THR A 6 -11.76 7.45 10.46
CA THR A 6 -11.96 6.16 9.81
C THR A 6 -10.92 5.97 8.70
N VAL A 7 -10.12 4.93 8.81
CA VAL A 7 -9.11 4.52 7.83
C VAL A 7 -9.64 3.30 7.07
N LEU A 8 -9.87 3.46 5.77
CA LEU A 8 -10.15 2.36 4.85
C LEU A 8 -8.83 1.90 4.23
N GLN A 9 -8.41 0.68 4.50
CA GLN A 9 -7.23 0.09 3.88
C GLN A 9 -7.69 -0.90 2.80
N ILE A 10 -7.16 -0.74 1.58
CA ILE A 10 -7.43 -1.57 0.40
C ILE A 10 -6.11 -2.01 -0.24
N GLY A 11 -6.12 -3.21 -0.82
CA GLY A 11 -4.91 -3.75 -1.42
C GLY A 11 -5.05 -5.16 -1.96
N ASP A 12 -3.94 -5.69 -2.47
CA ASP A 12 -3.74 -7.08 -2.86
C ASP A 12 -3.20 -7.92 -1.67
N SER A 13 -2.40 -8.95 -1.93
CA SER A 13 -1.80 -9.78 -0.88
C SER A 13 -0.77 -9.01 -0.03
N LEU A 14 -0.02 -8.07 -0.61
CA LEU A 14 0.85 -7.17 0.17
C LEU A 14 0.03 -6.16 0.99
N GLY A 15 -1.14 -5.78 0.49
CA GLY A 15 -2.15 -5.06 1.26
C GLY A 15 -2.63 -5.86 2.47
N ASN A 16 -2.87 -7.18 2.34
CA ASN A 16 -3.19 -8.06 3.45
C ASN A 16 -2.11 -8.05 4.53
N ASP A 17 -0.84 -8.18 4.15
CA ASP A 17 0.30 -8.15 5.10
C ASP A 17 0.30 -6.83 5.88
N LEU A 18 0.14 -5.70 5.18
CA LEU A 18 0.01 -4.39 5.82
C LEU A 18 -1.22 -4.32 6.73
N GLY A 19 -2.37 -4.79 6.25
CA GLY A 19 -3.64 -4.74 6.96
C GLY A 19 -3.63 -5.54 8.25
N TRP A 20 -3.01 -6.72 8.25
CA TRP A 20 -2.82 -7.52 9.47
C TRP A 20 -1.92 -6.81 10.47
N GLY A 21 -0.82 -6.22 10.00
CA GLY A 21 0.05 -5.40 10.84
C GLY A 21 -0.69 -4.19 11.43
N LEU A 22 -1.43 -3.44 10.60
CA LEU A 22 -2.22 -2.29 11.05
C LEU A 22 -3.33 -2.68 12.04
N THR A 23 -3.96 -3.84 11.86
CA THR A 23 -4.98 -4.35 12.79
C THR A 23 -4.38 -4.56 14.18
N ARG A 24 -3.18 -5.13 14.26
CA ARG A 24 -2.47 -5.31 15.54
C ARG A 24 -2.00 -3.98 16.13
N GLU A 25 -1.39 -3.13 15.29
CA GLU A 25 -0.82 -1.85 15.70
C GLU A 25 -1.88 -0.89 16.24
N LEU A 26 -3.04 -0.87 15.60
CA LEU A 26 -4.14 0.04 15.95
C LEU A 26 -5.18 -0.58 16.90
N SER A 27 -4.96 -1.79 17.39
CA SER A 27 -5.92 -2.52 18.24
C SER A 27 -6.31 -1.77 19.51
N SER A 28 -5.43 -0.95 20.07
CA SER A 28 -5.68 -0.10 21.24
C SER A 28 -5.93 1.38 20.91
N SER A 29 -6.00 1.73 19.62
CA SER A 29 -6.21 3.12 19.22
C SER A 29 -7.65 3.57 19.48
N HIS A 30 -7.79 4.69 20.16
CA HIS A 30 -9.07 5.40 20.28
C HIS A 30 -9.21 6.54 19.26
N ALA A 31 -8.16 6.83 18.49
CA ALA A 31 -8.13 7.90 17.50
C ALA A 31 -8.45 7.43 16.09
N LEU A 32 -8.12 6.17 15.74
CA LEU A 32 -8.33 5.60 14.42
C LEU A 32 -9.21 4.36 14.50
N LYS A 33 -10.15 4.26 13.54
CA LYS A 33 -10.92 3.05 13.27
C LYS A 33 -10.48 2.47 11.93
N LEU A 34 -9.84 1.32 11.96
CA LEU A 34 -9.42 0.62 10.74
C LEU A 34 -10.57 -0.21 10.15
N VAL A 35 -10.75 -0.08 8.84
CA VAL A 35 -11.60 -0.94 8.00
C VAL A 35 -10.69 -1.58 6.96
N GLN A 36 -10.31 -2.82 7.16
CA GLN A 36 -9.46 -3.59 6.26
C GLN A 36 -10.30 -4.28 5.18
N LYS A 37 -9.95 -4.07 3.89
CA LYS A 37 -10.64 -4.61 2.71
C LYS A 37 -9.65 -4.98 1.61
N ASP A 38 -8.81 -5.99 1.88
CA ASP A 38 -7.85 -6.50 0.90
C ASP A 38 -8.39 -7.70 0.17
N VAL A 39 -7.93 -7.93 -1.04
CA VAL A 39 -8.24 -9.11 -1.85
C VAL A 39 -6.94 -9.65 -2.46
N SER A 40 -6.44 -10.76 -1.94
CA SER A 40 -5.25 -11.42 -2.46
C SER A 40 -5.40 -11.77 -3.94
N ALA A 41 -4.29 -11.75 -4.67
CA ALA A 41 -4.23 -11.99 -6.12
C ALA A 41 -5.07 -11.01 -6.95
N SER A 42 -5.44 -9.86 -6.40
CA SER A 42 -6.09 -8.78 -7.12
C SER A 42 -5.09 -7.68 -7.48
N GLY A 43 -5.53 -6.72 -8.25
CA GLY A 43 -4.74 -5.56 -8.65
C GLY A 43 -5.55 -4.66 -9.55
N LEU A 44 -4.99 -3.55 -9.98
CA LEU A 44 -5.69 -2.64 -10.89
C LEU A 44 -5.76 -3.17 -12.31
N VAL A 45 -4.84 -4.07 -12.74
CA VAL A 45 -4.84 -4.67 -14.08
C VAL A 45 -5.87 -5.79 -14.23
N ALA A 46 -6.22 -6.48 -13.15
CA ALA A 46 -7.07 -7.68 -13.15
C ALA A 46 -8.54 -7.36 -12.86
N SER A 47 -9.09 -6.32 -13.49
CA SER A 47 -10.49 -5.90 -13.28
C SER A 47 -11.54 -6.96 -13.61
N TRP A 48 -11.18 -7.98 -14.40
CA TRP A 48 -12.00 -9.16 -14.70
C TRP A 48 -12.11 -10.10 -13.50
N PHE A 49 -11.12 -10.12 -12.62
CA PHE A 49 -11.12 -10.89 -11.36
C PHE A 49 -11.75 -10.07 -10.23
N TYR A 50 -11.26 -8.85 -10.03
CA TYR A 50 -11.78 -7.94 -9.01
C TYR A 50 -11.72 -6.49 -9.48
N ASN A 51 -12.88 -5.88 -9.68
CA ASN A 51 -12.97 -4.51 -10.19
C ASN A 51 -12.85 -3.49 -9.03
N TRP A 52 -11.61 -3.12 -8.69
CA TRP A 52 -11.34 -2.20 -7.58
C TRP A 52 -12.09 -0.87 -7.68
N PRO A 53 -12.17 -0.15 -8.81
CA PRO A 53 -12.97 1.08 -8.90
C PRO A 53 -14.44 0.88 -8.51
N GLN A 54 -15.05 -0.22 -8.95
CA GLN A 54 -16.45 -0.52 -8.62
C GLN A 54 -16.63 -0.82 -7.13
N HIS A 55 -15.76 -1.64 -6.56
CA HIS A 55 -15.81 -1.99 -5.14
C HIS A 55 -15.47 -0.78 -4.26
N LEU A 56 -14.47 0.02 -4.63
CA LEU A 56 -14.11 1.24 -3.91
C LEU A 56 -15.28 2.21 -3.81
N LYS A 57 -16.06 2.40 -4.89
CA LYS A 57 -17.28 3.22 -4.86
C LYS A 57 -18.24 2.78 -3.75
N THR A 58 -18.45 1.48 -3.62
CA THR A 58 -19.33 0.91 -2.58
C THR A 58 -18.74 1.11 -1.18
N LEU A 59 -17.44 0.87 -1.03
CA LEU A 59 -16.73 1.02 0.25
C LEU A 59 -16.73 2.47 0.74
N LEU A 60 -16.48 3.43 -0.16
CA LEU A 60 -16.52 4.86 0.16
C LEU A 60 -17.92 5.27 0.65
N ALA A 61 -18.97 4.82 -0.04
CA ALA A 61 -20.35 5.12 0.35
C ALA A 61 -20.77 4.44 1.65
N GLN A 62 -20.23 3.26 1.97
CA GLN A 62 -20.56 2.50 3.17
C GLN A 62 -19.82 3.01 4.42
N TYR A 63 -18.55 3.35 4.30
CA TYR A 63 -17.69 3.61 5.45
C TYR A 63 -17.36 5.08 5.65
N HIS A 64 -17.56 5.93 4.65
CA HIS A 64 -17.22 7.36 4.68
C HIS A 64 -15.83 7.62 5.30
N PRO A 65 -14.76 6.99 4.76
CA PRO A 65 -13.45 7.08 5.37
C PRO A 65 -12.87 8.50 5.28
N ASP A 66 -12.14 8.89 6.31
CA ASP A 66 -11.35 10.13 6.30
C ASP A 66 -10.03 9.92 5.53
N LEU A 67 -9.51 8.68 5.54
CA LEU A 67 -8.28 8.28 4.88
C LEU A 67 -8.47 6.94 4.16
N VAL A 68 -8.03 6.86 2.90
CA VAL A 68 -7.87 5.60 2.16
C VAL A 68 -6.38 5.27 2.07
N VAL A 69 -5.97 4.17 2.68
CA VAL A 69 -4.62 3.60 2.55
C VAL A 69 -4.64 2.56 1.44
N VAL A 70 -3.82 2.77 0.41
CA VAL A 70 -3.80 1.94 -0.80
C VAL A 70 -2.48 1.21 -0.90
N SER A 71 -2.51 -0.13 -1.02
CA SER A 71 -1.32 -0.98 -1.18
C SER A 71 -1.58 -2.04 -2.24
N PHE A 72 -1.34 -1.68 -3.51
CA PHE A 72 -1.43 -2.57 -4.67
C PHE A 72 -0.07 -2.81 -5.31
N GLY A 73 0.01 -3.80 -6.18
CA GLY A 73 1.04 -3.97 -7.17
C GLY A 73 1.83 -5.26 -7.06
N GLY A 74 1.52 -6.12 -6.07
CA GLY A 74 2.11 -7.46 -6.00
C GLY A 74 1.79 -8.31 -7.22
N ASP A 75 0.67 -8.04 -7.89
CA ASP A 75 0.19 -8.79 -9.06
C ASP A 75 0.03 -7.90 -10.31
N ASP A 76 0.47 -6.64 -10.30
CA ASP A 76 0.24 -5.69 -11.40
C ASP A 76 1.40 -5.58 -12.40
N GLU A 77 2.53 -6.31 -12.21
CA GLU A 77 3.62 -6.37 -13.18
C GLU A 77 3.32 -7.28 -14.38
N GLN A 78 2.11 -7.21 -14.89
CA GLN A 78 1.62 -7.99 -16.01
C GLN A 78 0.92 -7.12 -17.05
N GLY A 79 0.61 -7.71 -18.23
CA GLY A 79 -0.19 -7.03 -19.25
C GLY A 79 -1.61 -6.71 -18.75
N LEU A 80 -2.22 -5.70 -19.32
CA LEU A 80 -3.62 -5.36 -19.07
C LEU A 80 -4.45 -5.34 -20.36
N ALA A 81 -5.72 -5.69 -20.26
CA ALA A 81 -6.69 -5.62 -21.34
C ALA A 81 -7.68 -4.48 -21.10
N TYR A 82 -7.95 -3.69 -22.13
CA TYR A 82 -8.93 -2.60 -22.06
C TYR A 82 -9.53 -2.32 -23.44
N ASN A 83 -10.85 -2.23 -23.52
CA ASN A 83 -11.61 -1.95 -24.77
C ASN A 83 -11.19 -2.86 -25.96
N GLY A 84 -11.02 -4.16 -25.71
CA GLY A 84 -10.64 -5.13 -26.74
C GLY A 84 -9.14 -5.09 -27.14
N HIS A 85 -8.34 -4.24 -26.53
CA HIS A 85 -6.89 -4.18 -26.76
C HIS A 85 -6.12 -4.76 -25.57
N SER A 86 -5.00 -5.42 -25.87
CA SER A 86 -4.04 -5.91 -24.87
C SER A 86 -2.78 -5.06 -24.90
N TYR A 87 -2.35 -4.60 -23.74
CA TYR A 87 -1.14 -3.81 -23.56
C TYR A 87 -0.13 -4.61 -22.74
N GLY A 88 1.06 -4.82 -23.30
CA GLY A 88 2.17 -5.46 -22.59
C GLY A 88 2.67 -4.59 -21.43
N PHE A 89 3.07 -5.23 -20.33
CA PHE A 89 3.59 -4.55 -19.14
C PHE A 89 4.65 -3.51 -19.50
N ASN A 90 4.59 -2.35 -18.88
CA ASN A 90 5.55 -1.25 -18.99
C ASN A 90 5.69 -0.60 -20.38
N THR A 91 4.86 -0.97 -21.38
CA THR A 91 4.80 -0.23 -22.65
C THR A 91 4.17 1.16 -22.44
N PRO A 92 4.45 2.16 -23.33
CA PRO A 92 3.85 3.49 -23.17
C PRO A 92 2.31 3.49 -23.04
N PRO A 93 1.54 2.72 -23.84
CA PRO A 93 0.09 2.68 -23.66
C PRO A 93 -0.34 1.97 -22.37
N TRP A 94 0.41 0.94 -21.91
CA TRP A 94 0.18 0.31 -20.62
C TRP A 94 0.36 1.32 -19.48
N ARG A 95 1.49 2.04 -19.47
CA ARG A 95 1.78 3.07 -18.46
C ARG A 95 0.71 4.15 -18.40
N ALA A 96 0.27 4.65 -19.56
CA ALA A 96 -0.79 5.63 -19.64
C ALA A 96 -2.12 5.11 -19.06
N ARG A 97 -2.47 3.85 -19.40
CA ARG A 97 -3.69 3.22 -18.88
C ARG A 97 -3.61 2.94 -17.40
N TYR A 98 -2.48 2.40 -16.92
CA TYR A 98 -2.29 2.12 -15.50
C TYR A 98 -2.31 3.42 -14.66
N ALA A 99 -1.66 4.48 -15.12
CA ALA A 99 -1.75 5.80 -14.48
C ALA A 99 -3.19 6.34 -14.44
N SER A 100 -4.00 6.06 -15.46
CA SER A 100 -5.44 6.38 -15.43
C SER A 100 -6.20 5.59 -14.37
N LEU A 101 -5.86 4.34 -14.13
CA LEU A 101 -6.48 3.52 -13.06
C LEU A 101 -6.11 4.05 -11.68
N ILE A 102 -4.83 4.39 -11.43
CA ILE A 102 -4.40 5.06 -10.21
C ILE A 102 -5.20 6.34 -9.99
N ARG A 103 -5.25 7.22 -11.00
CA ARG A 103 -6.00 8.47 -10.91
C ARG A 103 -7.49 8.26 -10.64
N THR A 104 -8.07 7.16 -11.14
CA THR A 104 -9.46 6.82 -10.84
C THR A 104 -9.66 6.53 -9.35
N VAL A 105 -8.77 5.76 -8.73
CA VAL A 105 -8.80 5.49 -7.29
C VAL A 105 -8.65 6.78 -6.49
N ASP A 106 -7.68 7.62 -6.87
CA ASP A 106 -7.39 8.89 -6.22
C ASP A 106 -8.58 9.85 -6.26
N THR A 107 -9.11 10.08 -7.47
CA THR A 107 -10.21 11.04 -7.65
C THR A 107 -11.52 10.57 -7.03
N MET A 108 -11.81 9.28 -7.08
CA MET A 108 -12.98 8.73 -6.39
C MET A 108 -12.91 8.93 -4.88
N SER A 109 -11.74 8.68 -4.30
CA SER A 109 -11.52 8.83 -2.85
C SER A 109 -11.57 10.31 -2.43
N THR A 110 -10.86 11.18 -3.13
CA THR A 110 -10.82 12.62 -2.80
C THR A 110 -12.16 13.32 -3.03
N HIS A 111 -12.92 12.93 -4.07
CA HIS A 111 -14.28 13.45 -4.28
C HIS A 111 -15.27 12.94 -3.21
N ALA A 112 -15.00 11.81 -2.57
CA ALA A 112 -15.78 11.34 -1.42
C ALA A 112 -15.38 12.05 -0.12
N GLY A 113 -14.40 12.95 -0.14
CA GLY A 113 -13.91 13.71 1.02
C GLY A 113 -12.75 13.04 1.77
N SER A 114 -12.21 11.93 1.26
CA SER A 114 -11.09 11.21 1.88
C SER A 114 -9.74 11.75 1.42
N TYR A 115 -8.75 11.75 2.30
CA TYR A 115 -7.35 11.76 1.88
C TYR A 115 -6.94 10.37 1.36
N VAL A 116 -5.86 10.31 0.57
CA VAL A 116 -5.31 9.05 0.04
C VAL A 116 -3.83 8.93 0.37
N LEU A 117 -3.45 7.79 0.91
CA LEU A 117 -2.06 7.40 1.13
C LEU A 117 -1.72 6.19 0.26
N TRP A 118 -1.00 6.40 -0.85
CA TRP A 118 -0.42 5.34 -1.66
C TRP A 118 0.84 4.83 -1.01
N VAL A 119 0.77 3.61 -0.49
CA VAL A 119 1.92 2.92 0.09
C VAL A 119 2.69 2.23 -1.03
N GLY A 120 3.93 2.62 -1.23
CA GLY A 120 4.80 2.08 -2.26
C GLY A 120 5.14 0.61 -2.02
N LEU A 121 5.56 -0.07 -3.09
CA LEU A 121 6.00 -1.46 -3.02
C LEU A 121 7.42 -1.54 -2.46
N PRO A 122 7.68 -2.47 -1.55
CA PRO A 122 9.02 -2.74 -1.03
C PRO A 122 9.90 -3.41 -2.10
N VAL A 123 11.20 -3.40 -1.88
CA VAL A 123 12.12 -4.23 -2.69
C VAL A 123 11.80 -5.71 -2.50
N MET A 124 11.73 -6.47 -3.59
CA MET A 124 11.39 -7.91 -3.59
C MET A 124 12.54 -8.76 -4.12
N MET A 125 12.59 -10.04 -3.70
CA MET A 125 13.65 -10.97 -4.11
C MET A 125 13.57 -11.37 -5.59
N PRO A 126 12.40 -11.82 -6.12
CA PRO A 126 12.32 -12.22 -7.52
C PRO A 126 12.54 -11.03 -8.45
N THR A 127 13.34 -11.23 -9.48
CA THR A 127 13.79 -10.13 -10.37
C THR A 127 12.63 -9.46 -11.12
N SER A 128 11.64 -10.22 -11.58
CA SER A 128 10.45 -9.68 -12.25
C SER A 128 9.65 -8.78 -11.32
N TYR A 129 9.31 -9.26 -10.12
CA TYR A 129 8.59 -8.48 -9.10
C TYR A 129 9.34 -7.22 -8.69
N ARG A 130 10.66 -7.34 -8.49
CA ARG A 130 11.51 -6.19 -8.16
C ARG A 130 11.52 -5.14 -9.27
N ALA A 131 11.64 -5.56 -10.53
CA ALA A 131 11.59 -4.66 -11.67
C ALA A 131 10.19 -4.03 -11.83
N GLY A 132 9.14 -4.83 -11.65
CA GLY A 132 7.75 -4.38 -11.64
C GLY A 132 7.50 -3.33 -10.58
N ALA A 133 7.90 -3.60 -9.33
CA ALA A 133 7.75 -2.67 -8.21
C ALA A 133 8.42 -1.31 -8.46
N ALA A 134 9.61 -1.30 -9.08
CA ALA A 134 10.29 -0.05 -9.42
C ALA A 134 9.49 0.79 -10.42
N VAL A 135 8.89 0.15 -11.44
CA VAL A 135 8.02 0.82 -12.43
C VAL A 135 6.76 1.36 -11.77
N LEU A 136 6.09 0.52 -10.99
CA LEU A 136 4.82 0.84 -10.32
C LEU A 136 5.00 1.99 -9.32
N ASN A 137 6.03 1.94 -8.49
CA ASN A 137 6.37 3.02 -7.56
C ASN A 137 6.57 4.37 -8.24
N THR A 138 7.22 4.38 -9.43
CA THR A 138 7.37 5.60 -10.23
C THR A 138 6.01 6.15 -10.68
N LEU A 139 5.07 5.27 -11.06
CA LEU A 139 3.73 5.68 -11.47
C LEU A 139 2.91 6.18 -10.28
N TYR A 140 2.94 5.50 -9.14
CA TYR A 140 2.25 5.95 -7.91
C TYR A 140 2.72 7.34 -7.51
N GLN A 141 4.04 7.54 -7.41
CA GLN A 141 4.62 8.82 -7.07
C GLN A 141 4.21 9.93 -8.06
N SER A 142 4.30 9.64 -9.37
CA SER A 142 4.02 10.64 -10.40
C SER A 142 2.55 11.05 -10.45
N VAL A 143 1.62 10.10 -10.24
CA VAL A 143 0.17 10.40 -10.23
C VAL A 143 -0.21 11.10 -8.94
N ALA A 144 0.24 10.62 -7.78
CA ALA A 144 -0.03 11.25 -6.47
C ALA A 144 0.37 12.73 -6.46
N ALA A 145 1.51 13.08 -7.07
CA ALA A 145 1.97 14.47 -7.17
C ALA A 145 1.01 15.39 -7.96
N THR A 146 0.05 14.84 -8.69
CA THR A 146 -0.89 15.61 -9.54
C THR A 146 -2.30 15.71 -8.98
N VAL A 147 -2.61 15.00 -7.90
CA VAL A 147 -3.95 14.98 -7.32
C VAL A 147 -3.90 15.55 -5.88
N PRO A 148 -4.54 16.70 -5.62
CA PRO A 148 -4.61 17.24 -4.26
C PRO A 148 -5.24 16.26 -3.27
N GLY A 149 -4.69 16.16 -2.07
CA GLY A 149 -5.17 15.22 -1.04
C GLY A 149 -4.61 13.80 -1.17
N VAL A 150 -3.70 13.55 -2.13
CA VAL A 150 -3.03 12.27 -2.31
C VAL A 150 -1.56 12.41 -1.93
N THR A 151 -1.06 11.46 -1.14
CA THR A 151 0.35 11.36 -0.73
C THR A 151 0.90 10.00 -1.14
N TYR A 152 2.10 9.97 -1.69
CA TYR A 152 2.86 8.74 -1.94
C TYR A 152 3.85 8.50 -0.80
N LEU A 153 3.84 7.29 -0.23
CA LEU A 153 4.73 6.86 0.84
C LEU A 153 5.72 5.83 0.32
N PRO A 154 7.01 6.17 0.14
CA PRO A 154 8.00 5.24 -0.36
C PRO A 154 8.37 4.19 0.70
N THR A 155 8.41 2.91 0.35
CA THR A 155 8.77 1.81 1.25
C THR A 155 10.04 1.06 0.83
N TRP A 156 10.50 1.27 -0.40
CA TRP A 156 11.65 0.54 -0.95
C TRP A 156 12.85 0.52 -0.01
N ASN A 157 13.29 1.70 0.40
CA ASN A 157 14.48 1.84 1.25
C ASN A 157 14.27 1.41 2.70
N VAL A 158 13.02 1.35 3.15
CA VAL A 158 12.69 0.87 4.51
C VAL A 158 13.08 -0.60 4.65
N PHE A 159 12.84 -1.39 3.58
CA PHE A 159 13.08 -2.84 3.59
C PHE A 159 14.31 -3.27 2.79
N ALA A 160 15.05 -2.33 2.22
CA ALA A 160 16.30 -2.59 1.55
C ALA A 160 17.49 -2.59 2.52
N ASN A 161 18.57 -3.27 2.13
CA ASN A 161 19.86 -3.10 2.81
C ASN A 161 20.49 -1.72 2.48
N ALA A 162 21.62 -1.40 3.09
CA ALA A 162 22.32 -0.12 2.87
C ALA A 162 22.74 0.15 1.41
N LYS A 163 22.70 -0.88 0.54
CA LYS A 163 22.96 -0.76 -0.90
C LYS A 163 21.68 -0.66 -1.74
N GLY A 164 20.51 -0.52 -1.11
CA GLY A 164 19.21 -0.47 -1.81
C GLY A 164 18.75 -1.82 -2.34
N GLN A 165 19.34 -2.93 -1.91
CA GLN A 165 19.06 -4.28 -2.39
C GLN A 165 18.13 -5.05 -1.41
N TYR A 166 17.47 -6.08 -1.93
CA TYR A 166 16.66 -6.98 -1.13
C TYR A 166 17.45 -7.60 0.02
N GLN A 167 16.81 -7.67 1.18
CA GLN A 167 17.23 -8.46 2.32
C GLN A 167 16.01 -9.17 2.93
N ASN A 168 16.18 -10.40 3.39
CA ASN A 168 15.12 -11.15 4.03
C ASN A 168 15.02 -10.90 5.55
N ALA A 169 16.06 -10.34 6.15
CA ALA A 169 16.14 -10.09 7.60
C ALA A 169 16.91 -8.79 7.87
N ALA A 170 16.51 -8.09 8.92
CA ALA A 170 17.17 -6.88 9.41
C ALA A 170 17.17 -6.87 10.95
N PRO A 171 17.97 -6.02 11.60
CA PRO A 171 17.81 -5.77 13.03
C PRO A 171 16.47 -5.08 13.30
N VAL A 172 15.59 -5.71 14.06
CA VAL A 172 14.35 -5.12 14.57
C VAL A 172 14.49 -4.95 16.06
N ASN A 173 14.40 -3.74 16.57
CA ASN A 173 14.64 -3.42 17.97
C ASN A 173 15.98 -4.04 18.47
N HIS A 174 17.05 -3.90 17.65
CA HIS A 174 18.42 -4.41 17.87
C HIS A 174 18.58 -5.94 17.78
N VAL A 175 17.55 -6.69 17.42
CA VAL A 175 17.62 -8.16 17.24
C VAL A 175 17.45 -8.50 15.76
N ARG A 176 18.43 -9.22 15.16
CA ARG A 176 18.33 -9.67 13.78
C ARG A 176 17.12 -10.59 13.61
N THR A 177 16.15 -10.14 12.82
CA THR A 177 14.84 -10.79 12.70
C THR A 177 14.47 -10.96 11.24
N LEU A 178 13.82 -12.08 10.92
CA LEU A 178 13.28 -12.34 9.58
C LEU A 178 12.08 -11.41 9.31
N LEU A 179 12.12 -10.70 8.18
CA LEU A 179 11.08 -9.75 7.75
C LEU A 179 10.24 -10.29 6.60
N ARG A 180 10.75 -11.26 5.85
CA ARG A 180 10.12 -11.76 4.63
C ARG A 180 9.86 -13.25 4.72
N GLU A 181 8.78 -13.68 4.09
CA GLU A 181 8.50 -15.07 3.82
C GLU A 181 9.51 -15.68 2.82
N ALA A 182 9.50 -17.00 2.67
CA ALA A 182 10.45 -17.73 1.81
C ALA A 182 10.37 -17.33 0.32
N ASP A 183 9.22 -16.83 -0.12
CA ASP A 183 9.01 -16.35 -1.50
C ASP A 183 9.74 -15.01 -1.79
N GLY A 184 10.17 -14.30 -0.75
CA GLY A 184 10.83 -13.00 -0.86
C GLY A 184 9.93 -11.87 -1.35
N ILE A 185 8.62 -12.07 -1.29
CA ILE A 185 7.57 -11.10 -1.65
C ILE A 185 6.80 -10.70 -0.41
N HIS A 186 6.16 -11.66 0.27
CA HIS A 186 5.33 -11.43 1.43
C HIS A 186 6.15 -11.19 2.70
N PHE A 187 5.51 -10.54 3.65
CA PHE A 187 6.12 -10.25 4.94
C PHE A 187 5.87 -11.38 5.95
N SER A 188 6.87 -11.63 6.81
CA SER A 188 6.67 -12.42 8.02
C SER A 188 5.83 -11.63 9.02
N TYR A 189 5.33 -12.30 10.06
CA TYR A 189 4.61 -11.63 11.15
C TYR A 189 5.33 -10.39 11.71
N VAL A 190 6.66 -10.47 11.89
CA VAL A 190 7.44 -9.32 12.36
C VAL A 190 7.61 -8.28 11.26
N GLY A 191 7.78 -8.71 10.02
CA GLY A 191 7.82 -7.83 8.87
C GLY A 191 6.55 -7.02 8.68
N GLU A 192 5.37 -7.64 8.86
CA GLU A 192 4.07 -6.97 8.87
C GLU A 192 3.99 -5.88 9.95
N ASN A 193 4.48 -6.16 11.16
CA ASN A 193 4.49 -5.19 12.25
C ASN A 193 5.44 -4.02 11.95
N VAL A 194 6.62 -4.27 11.40
CA VAL A 194 7.54 -3.20 10.94
C VAL A 194 6.86 -2.33 9.87
N PHE A 195 6.19 -2.98 8.92
CA PHE A 195 5.48 -2.28 7.85
C PHE A 195 4.36 -1.39 8.40
N ALA A 196 3.54 -1.95 9.29
CA ALA A 196 2.45 -1.21 9.93
C ALA A 196 2.97 -0.06 10.79
N THR A 197 4.02 -0.28 11.60
CA THR A 197 4.62 0.78 12.40
C THR A 197 5.12 1.93 11.54
N TYR A 198 5.77 1.63 10.40
CA TYR A 198 6.21 2.65 9.45
C TYR A 198 5.04 3.46 8.89
N VAL A 199 4.00 2.79 8.38
CA VAL A 199 2.81 3.45 7.82
C VAL A 199 2.05 4.26 8.88
N THR A 200 1.90 3.73 10.09
CA THR A 200 1.22 4.41 11.20
C THR A 200 1.95 5.68 11.63
N ASN A 201 3.27 5.67 11.70
CA ASN A 201 4.08 6.85 12.01
C ASN A 201 3.93 7.94 10.94
N GLU A 202 3.89 7.56 9.66
CA GLU A 202 3.67 8.50 8.57
C GLU A 202 2.25 9.08 8.60
N ILE A 203 1.23 8.27 8.88
CA ILE A 203 -0.14 8.76 9.10
C ILE A 203 -0.16 9.78 10.24
N ALA A 204 0.49 9.49 11.37
CA ALA A 204 0.57 10.39 12.51
C ALA A 204 1.23 11.74 12.15
N THR A 205 2.30 11.68 11.35
CA THR A 205 3.06 12.84 10.90
C THR A 205 2.26 13.69 9.90
N ILE A 206 1.70 13.05 8.85
CA ILE A 206 1.00 13.74 7.75
C ILE A 206 -0.31 14.37 8.25
N TYR A 207 -1.04 13.65 9.09
CA TYR A 207 -2.38 14.08 9.54
C TYR A 207 -2.37 14.67 10.95
N HIS A 208 -1.20 14.88 11.57
CA HIS A 208 -1.03 15.45 12.90
C HIS A 208 -1.88 14.77 13.97
N VAL A 209 -2.04 13.45 13.90
CA VAL A 209 -2.76 12.66 14.90
C VAL A 209 -1.78 12.00 15.86
N ARG A 210 -2.09 12.00 17.15
CA ARG A 210 -1.27 11.30 18.14
C ARG A 210 -1.71 9.83 18.20
N LEU A 211 -0.86 8.96 17.71
CA LEU A 211 -1.04 7.51 17.78
C LEU A 211 -0.10 6.94 18.86
N VAL A 212 -0.61 5.96 19.60
CA VAL A 212 0.19 5.19 20.54
C VAL A 212 0.22 3.77 19.98
N PRO A 213 1.31 3.34 19.33
CA PRO A 213 1.44 2.01 18.77
C PRO A 213 1.32 0.94 19.85
N SER A 214 0.60 -0.14 19.56
CA SER A 214 0.41 -1.25 20.49
C SER A 214 1.68 -2.12 20.61
N GLN A 215 2.40 -2.30 19.51
CA GLN A 215 3.60 -3.14 19.42
C GLN A 215 4.58 -2.56 18.39
N PRO A 216 5.23 -1.41 18.67
CA PRO A 216 6.08 -0.76 17.68
C PRO A 216 7.30 -1.62 17.35
N ALA A 217 7.54 -1.84 16.05
CA ALA A 217 8.66 -2.59 15.54
C ALA A 217 9.45 -1.74 14.53
N PHE A 218 10.69 -1.43 14.83
CA PHE A 218 11.55 -0.56 14.01
C PHE A 218 12.77 -1.33 13.52
N ILE A 219 13.12 -1.13 12.24
CA ILE A 219 14.44 -1.54 11.75
C ILE A 219 15.47 -0.60 12.39
N THR A 220 16.43 -1.18 13.09
CA THR A 220 17.51 -0.45 13.76
C THR A 220 18.82 -0.71 13.02
N GLY A 221 19.57 0.35 12.75
CA GLY A 221 20.89 0.28 12.12
C GLY A 221 21.97 -0.23 13.06
#